data_3039ff832c77c08d06cde98531b01536
#
_entry.id   3039ff832c77c08d06cde98531b01536
#
_cell.length_a   1.000
_cell.length_b   1.000
_cell.length_c   1.000
_cell.angle_alpha   90.00
_cell.angle_beta   90.00
_cell.angle_gamma   90.00
#
_symmetry.space_group_name_H-M   'P 1'
#
loop_
_entity.id
_entity.type
_entity.pdbx_description
1 polymer ?
#
loop_
_entity_poly.entity_id
_entity_poly.type
_entity_poly.pdbx_seq_one_letter_code
_entity_poly.pdbx_strand_id
1 'polypeptide(L)'
;MREVIADFQNPVMLYSIGKDSSVMLHLAKKAFYPGSIPFPLLHIDTGWKFKEMYIFRDYIASNSKIELIIHSYSKGKSLGLNPFQHGGSKYTDVMKTEGLKEAINKYNFDSAFGGARRDEEKSRSKERIYSFRDSLHQWDPKKQRPELWWNYNGQINKGENIRVFPLSNWTELDIWQYIFLENIEIVPLYFAAMRPVLERNGVLIMIDDDRIEIQSNEIITEKMIRFRTLGCWPLTNAIESEAKNVQDVIKETLIVKTSERIGRTIDYDQKSSMEFKKRQGYF
;
A
#
# COMPACT_ATOMS: atom_id res chain seq x y z
N MET A 1 7.80 -14.25 8.69
CA MET A 1 6.43 -14.75 8.41
C MET A 1 6.11 -16.03 9.17
N ARG A 2 6.96 -17.06 9.15
CA ARG A 2 6.71 -18.31 9.89
C ARG A 2 6.62 -18.09 11.41
N GLU A 3 7.47 -17.24 11.98
CA GLU A 3 7.43 -16.87 13.40
C GLU A 3 6.08 -16.24 13.78
N VAL A 4 5.56 -15.31 12.94
CA VAL A 4 4.26 -14.69 13.21
C VAL A 4 3.13 -15.72 13.29
N ILE A 5 3.15 -16.73 12.40
CA ILE A 5 2.15 -17.80 12.45
C ILE A 5 2.30 -18.69 13.70
N ALA A 6 3.50 -18.81 14.25
CA ALA A 6 3.73 -19.54 15.49
C ALA A 6 3.29 -18.74 16.74
N ASP A 7 3.42 -17.41 16.69
CA ASP A 7 3.19 -16.52 17.84
C ASP A 7 1.76 -15.98 17.91
N PHE A 8 1.04 -15.86 16.77
CA PHE A 8 -0.26 -15.20 16.68
C PHE A 8 -1.35 -16.15 16.22
N GLN A 9 -2.57 -15.92 16.71
CA GLN A 9 -3.70 -16.82 16.45
C GLN A 9 -4.46 -16.47 15.17
N ASN A 10 -4.52 -15.19 14.82
CA ASN A 10 -5.33 -14.71 13.70
C ASN A 10 -4.59 -13.68 12.83
N PRO A 11 -3.53 -14.10 12.14
CA PRO A 11 -2.76 -13.26 11.26
C PRO A 11 -3.50 -12.95 9.94
N VAL A 12 -3.19 -11.81 9.34
CA VAL A 12 -3.69 -11.39 8.03
C VAL A 12 -2.59 -10.72 7.21
N MET A 13 -2.64 -10.79 5.90
CA MET A 13 -1.75 -10.02 5.05
C MET A 13 -2.51 -8.90 4.32
N LEU A 14 -2.09 -7.65 4.54
CA LEU A 14 -2.66 -6.51 3.82
C LEU A 14 -2.25 -6.56 2.35
N TYR A 15 -3.23 -6.62 1.48
CA TYR A 15 -3.03 -6.69 0.03
C TYR A 15 -3.52 -5.42 -0.65
N SER A 16 -2.58 -4.49 -0.88
CA SER A 16 -2.86 -3.19 -1.51
C SER A 16 -2.86 -3.21 -3.02
N ILE A 17 -2.57 -4.36 -3.64
CA ILE A 17 -2.41 -4.56 -5.10
C ILE A 17 -1.14 -3.87 -5.65
N GLY A 18 -0.35 -3.25 -4.82
CA GLY A 18 0.92 -2.63 -5.22
C GLY A 18 2.07 -3.64 -5.33
N LYS A 19 3.19 -3.22 -5.94
CA LYS A 19 4.40 -4.05 -6.14
C LYS A 19 4.90 -4.71 -4.85
N ASP A 20 4.92 -3.94 -3.75
CA ASP A 20 5.41 -4.43 -2.45
C ASP A 20 4.50 -5.52 -1.89
N SER A 21 3.17 -5.39 -2.01
CA SER A 21 2.23 -6.43 -1.58
C SER A 21 2.26 -7.67 -2.49
N SER A 22 2.57 -7.51 -3.78
CA SER A 22 2.78 -8.65 -4.70
C SER A 22 4.06 -9.43 -4.36
N VAL A 23 5.15 -8.72 -4.02
CA VAL A 23 6.39 -9.34 -3.50
C VAL A 23 6.13 -10.07 -2.19
N MET A 24 5.40 -9.45 -1.25
CA MET A 24 5.04 -10.12 0.01
C MET A 24 4.20 -11.38 -0.20
N LEU A 25 3.25 -11.34 -1.13
CA LEU A 25 2.45 -12.52 -1.48
C LEU A 25 3.32 -13.66 -2.03
N HIS A 26 4.29 -13.32 -2.90
CA HIS A 26 5.25 -14.28 -3.43
C HIS A 26 6.13 -14.87 -2.30
N LEU A 27 6.66 -14.04 -1.42
CA LEU A 27 7.43 -14.48 -0.25
C LEU A 27 6.61 -15.37 0.69
N ALA A 28 5.33 -15.07 0.88
CA ALA A 28 4.44 -15.93 1.66
C ALA A 28 4.26 -17.31 0.99
N LYS A 29 4.04 -17.36 -0.33
CA LYS A 29 4.00 -18.63 -1.06
C LYS A 29 5.28 -19.44 -0.86
N LYS A 30 6.45 -18.82 -0.97
CA LYS A 30 7.75 -19.50 -0.73
C LYS A 30 7.92 -19.93 0.73
N ALA A 31 7.51 -19.09 1.70
CA ALA A 31 7.66 -19.39 3.11
C ALA A 31 6.87 -20.62 3.57
N PHE A 32 5.73 -20.90 2.95
CA PHE A 32 4.85 -22.00 3.34
C PHE A 32 4.84 -23.15 2.34
N TYR A 33 5.64 -23.08 1.26
CA TYR A 33 5.78 -24.18 0.31
C TYR A 33 6.24 -25.49 1.01
N PRO A 34 5.65 -26.68 0.71
CA PRO A 34 4.63 -26.95 -0.32
C PRO A 34 3.18 -26.75 0.16
N GLY A 35 2.95 -26.33 1.41
CA GLY A 35 1.63 -26.05 1.95
C GLY A 35 1.01 -24.76 1.39
N SER A 36 -0.26 -24.55 1.72
CA SER A 36 -0.96 -23.28 1.45
C SER A 36 -0.56 -22.18 2.45
N ILE A 37 -0.75 -20.94 2.07
CA ILE A 37 -0.59 -19.79 2.99
C ILE A 37 -1.66 -19.90 4.09
N PRO A 38 -1.28 -19.89 5.39
CA PRO A 38 -2.19 -20.15 6.49
C PRO A 38 -2.92 -18.89 7.03
N PHE A 39 -3.09 -17.87 6.21
CA PHE A 39 -3.79 -16.64 6.56
C PHE A 39 -4.44 -16.00 5.32
N PRO A 40 -5.54 -15.25 5.50
CA PRO A 40 -6.19 -14.56 4.40
C PRO A 40 -5.44 -13.29 3.97
N LEU A 41 -5.76 -12.82 2.76
CA LEU A 41 -5.42 -11.48 2.30
C LEU A 41 -6.54 -10.51 2.69
N LEU A 42 -6.20 -9.29 3.09
CA LEU A 42 -7.16 -8.22 3.36
C LEU A 42 -6.93 -7.05 2.42
N HIS A 43 -7.90 -6.76 1.59
CA HIS A 43 -7.94 -5.57 0.76
C HIS A 43 -8.91 -4.54 1.33
N ILE A 44 -8.40 -3.34 1.68
CA ILE A 44 -9.26 -2.20 2.05
C ILE A 44 -9.68 -1.48 0.77
N ASP A 45 -10.93 -1.73 0.38
CA ASP A 45 -11.51 -1.09 -0.79
C ASP A 45 -12.09 0.27 -0.44
N THR A 46 -11.43 1.29 -0.94
CA THR A 46 -11.86 2.69 -0.77
C THR A 46 -12.87 3.14 -1.81
N GLY A 47 -13.15 2.33 -2.85
CA GLY A 47 -14.02 2.70 -3.97
C GLY A 47 -13.37 3.60 -5.02
N TRP A 48 -12.12 4.03 -4.80
CA TRP A 48 -11.38 4.93 -5.68
C TRP A 48 -9.99 4.36 -6.01
N LYS A 49 -9.98 3.19 -6.62
CA LYS A 49 -8.78 2.60 -7.21
C LYS A 49 -8.86 2.70 -8.73
N PHE A 50 -7.72 2.59 -9.39
CA PHE A 50 -7.68 2.45 -10.85
C PHE A 50 -8.39 1.17 -11.30
N LYS A 51 -9.05 1.20 -12.43
CA LYS A 51 -9.74 0.03 -13.01
C LYS A 51 -8.81 -1.17 -13.18
N GLU A 52 -7.59 -0.94 -13.68
CA GLU A 52 -6.58 -2.00 -13.82
C GLU A 52 -6.20 -2.66 -12.48
N MET A 53 -6.25 -1.91 -11.36
CA MET A 53 -6.02 -2.51 -10.04
C MET A 53 -7.13 -3.46 -9.63
N TYR A 54 -8.39 -3.13 -9.90
CA TYR A 54 -9.51 -4.02 -9.60
C TYR A 54 -9.43 -5.30 -10.44
N ILE A 55 -9.17 -5.18 -11.73
CA ILE A 55 -9.00 -6.33 -12.65
C ILE A 55 -7.88 -7.24 -12.16
N PHE A 56 -6.72 -6.67 -11.81
CA PHE A 56 -5.58 -7.44 -11.32
C PHE A 56 -5.86 -8.10 -9.96
N ARG A 57 -6.55 -7.42 -9.04
CA ARG A 57 -6.98 -7.98 -7.76
C ARG A 57 -7.82 -9.24 -7.96
N ASP A 58 -8.82 -9.15 -8.83
CA ASP A 58 -9.77 -10.23 -9.05
C ASP A 58 -9.09 -11.40 -9.80
N TYR A 59 -8.17 -11.10 -10.69
CA TYR A 59 -7.29 -12.09 -11.32
C TYR A 59 -6.45 -12.86 -10.29
N ILE A 60 -5.77 -12.16 -9.38
CA ILE A 60 -4.97 -12.80 -8.33
C ILE A 60 -5.84 -13.63 -7.39
N ALA A 61 -7.00 -13.12 -6.99
CA ALA A 61 -7.94 -13.84 -6.13
C ALA A 61 -8.39 -15.17 -6.76
N SER A 62 -8.69 -15.14 -8.06
CA SER A 62 -9.16 -16.33 -8.78
C SER A 62 -8.06 -17.39 -8.97
N ASN A 63 -6.81 -16.96 -9.16
CA ASN A 63 -5.70 -17.87 -9.51
C ASN A 63 -4.88 -18.35 -8.30
N SER A 64 -4.95 -17.70 -7.14
CA SER A 64 -4.04 -17.98 -6.04
C SER A 64 -4.54 -19.02 -5.03
N LYS A 65 -5.80 -19.43 -5.09
CA LYS A 65 -6.45 -20.30 -4.08
C LYS A 65 -6.32 -19.76 -2.63
N ILE A 66 -6.13 -18.47 -2.47
CA ILE A 66 -5.98 -17.80 -1.18
C ILE A 66 -7.24 -17.00 -0.92
N GLU A 67 -7.76 -17.08 0.28
CA GLU A 67 -8.90 -16.27 0.70
C GLU A 67 -8.55 -14.78 0.61
N LEU A 68 -9.34 -14.02 -0.13
CA LEU A 68 -9.25 -12.57 -0.22
C LEU A 68 -10.47 -11.93 0.43
N ILE A 69 -10.26 -11.28 1.56
CA ILE A 69 -11.27 -10.48 2.24
C ILE A 69 -11.24 -9.07 1.67
N ILE A 70 -12.34 -8.63 1.09
CA ILE A 70 -12.51 -7.25 0.61
C ILE A 70 -13.36 -6.49 1.64
N HIS A 71 -12.77 -5.50 2.29
CA HIS A 71 -13.45 -4.69 3.29
C HIS A 71 -13.58 -3.24 2.83
N SER A 72 -14.79 -2.70 2.88
CA SER A 72 -15.10 -1.31 2.60
C SER A 72 -15.71 -0.64 3.81
N TYR A 73 -15.28 0.57 4.14
CA TYR A 73 -15.81 1.33 5.26
C TYR A 73 -17.21 1.88 4.94
N SER A 74 -18.24 1.24 5.51
CA SER A 74 -19.63 1.54 5.19
C SER A 74 -20.05 2.97 5.55
N LYS A 75 -19.61 3.49 6.70
CA LYS A 75 -19.88 4.88 7.13
C LYS A 75 -19.29 5.90 6.17
N GLY A 76 -18.08 5.69 5.69
CA GLY A 76 -17.46 6.56 4.70
C GLY A 76 -18.19 6.57 3.36
N LYS A 77 -18.70 5.39 2.94
CA LYS A 77 -19.54 5.28 1.73
C LYS A 77 -20.87 6.01 1.90
N SER A 78 -21.55 5.85 3.02
CA SER A 78 -22.84 6.52 3.30
C SER A 78 -22.72 8.04 3.37
N LEU A 79 -21.54 8.57 3.74
CA LEU A 79 -21.23 10.00 3.73
C LEU A 79 -20.88 10.54 2.33
N GLY A 80 -20.88 9.69 1.29
CA GLY A 80 -20.53 10.09 -0.07
C GLY A 80 -19.11 10.64 -0.21
N LEU A 81 -18.17 10.19 0.64
CA LEU A 81 -16.82 10.72 0.65
C LEU A 81 -16.11 10.46 -0.68
N ASN A 82 -15.55 11.53 -1.24
CA ASN A 82 -14.86 11.50 -2.52
C ASN A 82 -13.60 12.38 -2.45
N PRO A 83 -12.49 11.96 -3.08
CA PRO A 83 -11.21 12.65 -2.96
C PRO A 83 -11.19 14.05 -3.59
N PHE A 84 -12.04 14.34 -4.58
CA PHE A 84 -12.11 15.63 -5.23
C PHE A 84 -12.79 16.70 -4.35
N GLN A 85 -13.92 16.35 -3.74
CA GLN A 85 -14.73 17.30 -2.97
C GLN A 85 -14.26 17.46 -1.51
N HIS A 86 -13.76 16.37 -0.92
CA HIS A 86 -13.41 16.35 0.51
C HIS A 86 -11.92 16.46 0.79
N GLY A 87 -11.08 16.43 -0.27
CA GLY A 87 -9.63 16.46 -0.18
C GLY A 87 -9.01 15.09 0.16
N GLY A 88 -7.80 14.88 -0.34
CA GLY A 88 -7.10 13.60 -0.25
C GLY A 88 -6.81 13.14 1.17
N SER A 89 -6.49 14.07 2.08
CA SER A 89 -6.18 13.75 3.48
C SER A 89 -7.40 13.18 4.20
N LYS A 90 -8.52 13.93 4.22
CA LYS A 90 -9.76 13.51 4.90
C LYS A 90 -10.30 12.20 4.31
N TYR A 91 -10.28 12.08 2.98
CA TYR A 91 -10.71 10.86 2.30
C TYR A 91 -9.86 9.65 2.73
N THR A 92 -8.54 9.80 2.76
CA THR A 92 -7.63 8.70 3.16
C THR A 92 -7.80 8.34 4.62
N ASP A 93 -7.94 9.33 5.51
CA ASP A 93 -8.08 9.09 6.94
C ASP A 93 -9.37 8.30 7.23
N VAL A 94 -10.47 8.65 6.58
CA VAL A 94 -11.75 7.96 6.80
C VAL A 94 -11.81 6.63 6.05
N MET A 95 -11.59 6.63 4.74
CA MET A 95 -11.83 5.44 3.92
C MET A 95 -10.77 4.36 4.11
N LYS A 96 -9.53 4.75 4.38
CA LYS A 96 -8.41 3.82 4.50
C LYS A 96 -8.04 3.53 5.95
N THR A 97 -7.85 4.57 6.79
CA THR A 97 -7.41 4.37 8.18
C THR A 97 -8.53 3.81 9.04
N GLU A 98 -9.72 4.44 9.06
CA GLU A 98 -10.85 3.92 9.84
C GLU A 98 -11.36 2.60 9.27
N GLY A 99 -11.34 2.44 7.93
CA GLY A 99 -11.70 1.17 7.29
C GLY A 99 -10.77 0.03 7.69
N LEU A 100 -9.47 0.28 7.83
CA LEU A 100 -8.52 -0.72 8.30
C LEU A 100 -8.76 -1.07 9.78
N LYS A 101 -8.97 -0.07 10.66
CA LYS A 101 -9.28 -0.30 12.07
C LYS A 101 -10.55 -1.13 12.24
N GLU A 102 -11.61 -0.77 11.49
CA GLU A 102 -12.86 -1.53 11.51
C GLU A 102 -12.63 -2.98 11.06
N ALA A 103 -11.88 -3.21 9.99
CA ALA A 103 -11.58 -4.56 9.53
C ALA A 103 -10.79 -5.38 10.55
N ILE A 104 -9.73 -4.81 11.15
CA ILE A 104 -8.93 -5.48 12.19
C ILE A 104 -9.82 -5.90 13.36
N ASN A 105 -10.68 -5.01 13.84
CA ASN A 105 -11.60 -5.30 14.95
C ASN A 105 -12.68 -6.30 14.56
N LYS A 106 -13.32 -6.13 13.40
CA LYS A 106 -14.40 -6.97 12.92
C LYS A 106 -13.99 -8.44 12.76
N TYR A 107 -12.79 -8.65 12.24
CA TYR A 107 -12.27 -10.00 11.99
C TYR A 107 -11.35 -10.47 13.12
N ASN A 108 -11.16 -9.68 14.19
CA ASN A 108 -10.30 -9.99 15.33
C ASN A 108 -8.84 -10.32 14.95
N PHE A 109 -8.28 -9.65 13.94
CA PHE A 109 -6.89 -9.86 13.57
C PHE A 109 -5.94 -9.34 14.64
N ASP A 110 -5.04 -10.19 15.10
CA ASP A 110 -4.02 -9.88 16.11
C ASP A 110 -2.68 -9.46 15.49
N SER A 111 -2.43 -9.87 14.27
CA SER A 111 -1.25 -9.47 13.52
C SER A 111 -1.56 -9.21 12.04
N ALA A 112 -0.88 -8.23 11.43
CA ALA A 112 -1.08 -7.88 10.04
C ALA A 112 0.24 -7.61 9.33
N PHE A 113 0.55 -8.42 8.31
CA PHE A 113 1.69 -8.19 7.44
C PHE A 113 1.46 -6.99 6.53
N GLY A 114 2.49 -6.15 6.36
CA GLY A 114 2.46 -5.00 5.48
C GLY A 114 3.74 -4.79 4.69
N GLY A 115 3.62 -4.21 3.51
CA GLY A 115 4.72 -3.99 2.58
C GLY A 115 5.54 -2.73 2.83
N ALA A 116 5.41 -2.09 3.99
CA ALA A 116 6.15 -0.87 4.29
C ALA A 116 7.65 -1.11 4.39
N ARG A 117 8.43 -0.18 3.83
CA ARG A 117 9.90 -0.21 3.82
C ARG A 117 10.47 1.06 4.46
N ARG A 118 11.60 0.95 5.15
CA ARG A 118 12.28 2.10 5.76
C ARG A 118 12.78 3.10 4.74
N ASP A 119 13.07 2.63 3.53
CA ASP A 119 13.53 3.41 2.39
C ASP A 119 12.47 4.38 1.82
N GLU A 120 11.19 4.09 2.02
CA GLU A 120 10.11 4.89 1.43
C GLU A 120 10.05 6.32 1.95
N GLU A 121 10.25 6.51 3.27
CA GLU A 121 10.23 7.83 3.89
C GLU A 121 10.83 7.85 5.30
N LYS A 122 11.21 9.06 5.77
CA LYS A 122 11.90 9.27 7.07
C LYS A 122 11.11 8.74 8.28
N SER A 123 9.79 8.84 8.29
CA SER A 123 8.99 8.38 9.44
C SER A 123 9.01 6.86 9.58
N ARG A 124 9.18 6.14 8.47
CA ARG A 124 9.27 4.68 8.47
C ARG A 124 10.60 4.15 8.98
N SER A 125 11.67 4.95 8.95
CA SER A 125 12.97 4.57 9.50
C SER A 125 12.92 4.29 11.02
N LYS A 126 11.96 4.89 11.73
CA LYS A 126 11.75 4.67 13.18
C LYS A 126 10.90 3.44 13.48
N GLU A 127 10.27 2.83 12.49
CA GLU A 127 9.36 1.72 12.67
C GLU A 127 10.14 0.40 12.82
N ARG A 128 9.67 -0.44 13.73
CA ARG A 128 10.22 -1.78 13.94
C ARG A 128 9.63 -2.77 12.92
N ILE A 129 10.28 -3.91 12.75
CA ILE A 129 9.73 -5.01 11.94
C ILE A 129 8.46 -5.53 12.60
N TYR A 130 8.45 -5.70 13.94
CA TYR A 130 7.27 -5.93 14.74
C TYR A 130 6.82 -4.60 15.36
N SER A 131 5.90 -3.93 14.72
CA SER A 131 5.43 -2.60 15.09
C SER A 131 4.12 -2.67 15.87
N PHE A 132 4.21 -2.43 17.18
CA PHE A 132 3.09 -2.56 18.11
C PHE A 132 2.07 -1.43 17.95
N ARG A 133 0.81 -1.81 18.08
CA ARG A 133 -0.34 -0.91 18.11
C ARG A 133 -1.13 -1.17 19.40
N ASP A 134 -1.51 -0.10 20.07
CA ASP A 134 -2.38 -0.19 21.24
C ASP A 134 -3.83 -0.56 20.86
N SER A 135 -4.71 -0.63 21.87
CA SER A 135 -6.13 -0.96 21.70
C SER A 135 -6.91 0.05 20.84
N LEU A 136 -6.35 1.24 20.56
CA LEU A 136 -6.88 2.24 19.64
C LEU A 136 -6.18 2.19 18.27
N HIS A 137 -5.36 1.17 18.03
CA HIS A 137 -4.51 0.98 16.85
C HIS A 137 -3.43 2.04 16.67
N GLN A 138 -3.09 2.80 17.71
CA GLN A 138 -2.12 3.88 17.65
C GLN A 138 -0.68 3.35 17.78
N TRP A 139 0.22 4.00 17.06
CA TRP A 139 1.65 3.74 17.15
C TRP A 139 2.32 4.76 18.05
N ASP A 140 3.04 4.28 19.08
CA ASP A 140 3.87 5.10 19.94
C ASP A 140 5.33 4.65 19.78
N PRO A 141 6.24 5.50 19.28
CA PRO A 141 7.65 5.13 19.10
C PRO A 141 8.37 4.79 20.43
N LYS A 142 7.87 5.31 21.57
CA LYS A 142 8.45 5.05 22.88
C LYS A 142 8.07 3.69 23.46
N LYS A 143 7.00 3.09 22.97
CA LYS A 143 6.47 1.80 23.43
C LYS A 143 6.87 0.64 22.52
N GLN A 144 7.74 0.87 21.53
CA GLN A 144 8.22 -0.20 20.67
C GLN A 144 9.31 -1.01 21.38
N ARG A 145 9.38 -2.29 21.04
CA ARG A 145 10.35 -3.23 21.63
C ARG A 145 11.66 -3.22 20.84
N PRO A 146 12.82 -3.41 21.48
CA PRO A 146 14.09 -3.59 20.77
C PRO A 146 14.08 -4.91 19.97
N GLU A 147 14.73 -4.89 18.80
CA GLU A 147 14.88 -6.04 17.88
C GLU A 147 16.38 -6.35 17.73
N LEU A 148 16.99 -6.85 18.82
CA LEU A 148 18.40 -7.22 18.82
C LEU A 148 18.57 -8.61 18.22
N TRP A 149 19.55 -8.77 17.35
CA TRP A 149 19.92 -10.04 16.72
C TRP A 149 18.76 -10.80 16.08
N TRP A 150 17.79 -10.07 15.49
CA TRP A 150 16.61 -10.65 14.86
C TRP A 150 15.66 -11.39 15.82
N ASN A 151 15.77 -11.15 17.12
CA ASN A 151 14.84 -11.67 18.10
C ASN A 151 13.60 -10.77 18.18
N TYR A 152 12.46 -11.33 17.82
CA TYR A 152 11.18 -10.62 17.87
C TYR A 152 10.37 -11.08 19.06
N ASN A 153 9.86 -10.13 19.84
CA ASN A 153 8.93 -10.43 20.92
C ASN A 153 7.52 -10.08 20.46
N GLY A 154 6.73 -11.11 20.13
CA GLY A 154 5.36 -11.01 19.61
C GLY A 154 4.28 -10.87 20.70
N GLN A 155 4.63 -10.88 22.00
CA GLN A 155 3.64 -10.84 23.08
C GLN A 155 2.80 -9.55 23.04
N ILE A 156 1.47 -9.67 22.95
CA ILE A 156 0.51 -8.57 22.97
C ILE A 156 -0.49 -8.72 24.11
N ASN A 157 -1.02 -7.61 24.60
CA ASN A 157 -2.11 -7.59 25.54
C ASN A 157 -3.46 -7.65 24.82
N LYS A 158 -4.52 -7.92 25.56
CA LYS A 158 -5.88 -7.94 25.02
C LYS A 158 -6.24 -6.60 24.38
N GLY A 159 -6.64 -6.64 23.11
CA GLY A 159 -7.01 -5.47 22.31
C GLY A 159 -5.84 -4.80 21.58
N GLU A 160 -4.59 -5.15 21.89
CA GLU A 160 -3.44 -4.72 21.11
C GLU A 160 -3.30 -5.57 19.86
N ASN A 161 -2.59 -5.06 18.87
CA ASN A 161 -2.24 -5.80 17.66
C ASN A 161 -0.86 -5.38 17.16
N ILE A 162 -0.32 -6.13 16.23
CA ILE A 162 1.00 -5.87 15.68
C ILE A 162 0.93 -5.72 14.16
N ARG A 163 1.71 -4.78 13.63
CA ARG A 163 2.01 -4.70 12.20
C ARG A 163 3.38 -5.30 11.96
N VAL A 164 3.47 -6.22 11.03
CA VAL A 164 4.72 -6.90 10.69
C VAL A 164 5.19 -6.47 9.31
N PHE A 165 6.44 -6.01 9.21
CA PHE A 165 7.02 -5.48 7.99
C PHE A 165 8.17 -6.34 7.46
N PRO A 166 7.90 -7.43 6.74
CA PRO A 166 8.95 -8.33 6.24
C PRO A 166 9.93 -7.67 5.28
N LEU A 167 9.48 -6.64 4.56
CA LEU A 167 10.27 -5.89 3.59
C LEU A 167 10.96 -4.66 4.19
N SER A 168 10.96 -4.49 5.51
CA SER A 168 11.40 -3.28 6.20
C SER A 168 12.77 -2.75 5.74
N ASN A 169 13.73 -3.64 5.50
CA ASN A 169 15.10 -3.30 5.12
C ASN A 169 15.35 -3.31 3.61
N TRP A 170 14.34 -3.55 2.79
CA TRP A 170 14.45 -3.57 1.33
C TRP A 170 14.34 -2.15 0.77
N THR A 171 15.15 -1.86 -0.26
CA THR A 171 15.04 -0.65 -1.05
C THR A 171 14.01 -0.81 -2.17
N GLU A 172 13.65 0.30 -2.84
CA GLU A 172 12.82 0.23 -4.05
C GLU A 172 13.50 -0.63 -5.13
N LEU A 173 14.82 -0.51 -5.24
CA LEU A 173 15.60 -1.30 -6.20
C LEU A 173 15.55 -2.80 -5.89
N ASP A 174 15.67 -3.19 -4.62
CA ASP A 174 15.57 -4.60 -4.21
C ASP A 174 14.19 -5.20 -4.60
N ILE A 175 13.12 -4.43 -4.44
CA ILE A 175 11.77 -4.84 -4.86
C ILE A 175 11.73 -5.11 -6.36
N TRP A 176 12.24 -4.18 -7.18
CA TRP A 176 12.22 -4.33 -8.63
C TRP A 176 13.13 -5.47 -9.12
N GLN A 177 14.31 -5.62 -8.54
CA GLN A 177 15.21 -6.74 -8.83
C GLN A 177 14.58 -8.09 -8.48
N TYR A 178 13.91 -8.17 -7.33
CA TYR A 178 13.22 -9.39 -6.92
C TYR A 178 12.03 -9.72 -7.82
N ILE A 179 11.24 -8.72 -8.23
CA ILE A 179 10.17 -8.88 -9.22
C ILE A 179 10.72 -9.45 -10.52
N PHE A 180 11.88 -8.93 -10.98
CA PHE A 180 12.52 -9.40 -12.19
C PHE A 180 13.04 -10.85 -12.07
N LEU A 181 13.76 -11.15 -10.99
CA LEU A 181 14.37 -12.47 -10.77
C LEU A 181 13.35 -13.59 -10.60
N GLU A 182 12.25 -13.30 -9.90
CA GLU A 182 11.21 -14.28 -9.60
C GLU A 182 10.03 -14.22 -10.59
N ASN A 183 10.12 -13.35 -11.60
CA ASN A 183 9.08 -13.14 -12.60
C ASN A 183 7.69 -12.91 -11.99
N ILE A 184 7.62 -12.00 -11.00
CA ILE A 184 6.38 -11.72 -10.26
C ILE A 184 5.45 -10.87 -11.11
N GLU A 185 4.22 -11.30 -11.25
CA GLU A 185 3.17 -10.53 -11.91
C GLU A 185 2.78 -9.32 -11.06
N ILE A 186 2.68 -8.16 -11.71
CA ILE A 186 2.28 -6.89 -11.10
C ILE A 186 1.31 -6.13 -12.00
N VAL A 187 0.64 -5.12 -11.44
CA VAL A 187 -0.31 -4.29 -12.18
C VAL A 187 0.39 -3.57 -13.35
N PRO A 188 -0.18 -3.59 -14.56
CA PRO A 188 0.40 -2.93 -15.74
C PRO A 188 0.64 -1.42 -15.60
N LEU A 189 -0.02 -0.76 -14.66
CA LEU A 189 0.17 0.67 -14.36
C LEU A 189 1.61 1.05 -13.97
N TYR A 190 2.43 0.08 -13.57
CA TYR A 190 3.85 0.31 -13.31
C TYR A 190 4.70 0.47 -14.56
N PHE A 191 4.16 0.12 -15.73
CA PHE A 191 4.84 0.21 -17.02
C PHE A 191 4.29 1.37 -17.85
N ALA A 192 5.18 2.01 -18.61
CA ALA A 192 4.84 3.13 -19.47
C ALA A 192 3.88 2.70 -20.59
N ALA A 193 2.80 3.43 -20.72
CA ALA A 193 1.82 3.29 -21.80
C ALA A 193 1.25 4.67 -22.16
N MET A 194 0.76 4.81 -23.38
CA MET A 194 -0.01 5.99 -23.79
C MET A 194 -1.33 6.01 -23.04
N ARG A 195 -1.58 7.08 -22.28
CA ARG A 195 -2.77 7.21 -21.46
C ARG A 195 -3.28 8.64 -21.45
N PRO A 196 -4.61 8.84 -21.40
CA PRO A 196 -5.18 10.16 -21.25
C PRO A 196 -4.87 10.74 -19.89
N VAL A 197 -4.31 11.95 -19.87
CA VAL A 197 -3.95 12.69 -18.66
C VAL A 197 -4.41 14.12 -18.74
N LEU A 198 -4.64 14.70 -17.59
CA LEU A 198 -4.72 16.15 -17.42
C LEU A 198 -3.63 16.61 -16.46
N GLU A 199 -3.20 17.86 -16.61
CA GLU A 199 -2.23 18.48 -15.70
C GLU A 199 -2.96 19.45 -14.78
N ARG A 200 -2.82 19.23 -13.47
CA ARG A 200 -3.41 20.09 -12.44
C ARG A 200 -2.34 20.42 -11.40
N ASN A 201 -2.04 21.72 -11.26
CA ASN A 201 -0.99 22.22 -10.33
C ASN A 201 0.39 21.55 -10.55
N GLY A 202 0.79 21.33 -11.80
CA GLY A 202 2.06 20.67 -12.14
C GLY A 202 2.08 19.16 -11.90
N VAL A 203 0.92 18.54 -11.71
CA VAL A 203 0.77 17.11 -11.44
C VAL A 203 0.00 16.45 -12.57
N LEU A 204 0.52 15.33 -13.08
CA LEU A 204 -0.18 14.52 -14.08
C LEU A 204 -1.17 13.57 -13.40
N ILE A 205 -2.45 13.76 -13.72
CA ILE A 205 -3.55 12.91 -13.25
C ILE A 205 -4.05 12.10 -14.44
N MET A 206 -3.94 10.78 -14.37
CA MET A 206 -4.52 9.89 -15.38
C MET A 206 -6.05 9.93 -15.31
N ILE A 207 -6.69 10.03 -16.44
CA ILE A 207 -8.16 9.91 -16.57
C ILE A 207 -8.49 8.43 -16.65
N ASP A 208 -9.02 7.89 -15.56
CA ASP A 208 -9.35 6.47 -15.45
C ASP A 208 -10.84 6.21 -15.71
N ASP A 209 -11.69 7.14 -15.30
CA ASP A 209 -13.14 7.09 -15.52
C ASP A 209 -13.77 8.50 -15.55
N ASP A 210 -15.10 8.55 -15.70
CA ASP A 210 -15.92 9.76 -15.84
C ASP A 210 -16.22 10.50 -14.54
N ARG A 211 -15.74 10.00 -13.40
CA ARG A 211 -15.92 10.67 -12.10
C ARG A 211 -15.03 11.90 -11.90
N ILE A 212 -14.09 12.15 -12.82
CA ILE A 212 -13.25 13.34 -12.79
C ILE A 212 -14.00 14.53 -13.40
N GLU A 213 -14.10 15.61 -12.65
CA GLU A 213 -14.63 16.88 -13.14
C GLU A 213 -13.50 17.63 -13.84
N ILE A 214 -13.64 17.81 -15.17
CA ILE A 214 -12.67 18.54 -15.99
C ILE A 214 -13.07 20.02 -15.99
N GLN A 215 -12.15 20.89 -15.61
CA GLN A 215 -12.38 22.32 -15.60
C GLN A 215 -12.27 22.90 -17.03
N SER A 216 -12.92 24.04 -17.30
CA SER A 216 -12.97 24.64 -18.62
C SER A 216 -11.60 25.05 -19.20
N ASN A 217 -10.61 25.21 -18.35
CA ASN A 217 -9.22 25.55 -18.73
C ASN A 217 -8.28 24.32 -18.80
N GLU A 218 -8.77 23.14 -18.49
CA GLU A 218 -7.96 21.91 -18.53
C GLU A 218 -8.07 21.23 -19.90
N ILE A 219 -6.95 20.74 -20.39
CA ILE A 219 -6.87 20.03 -21.67
C ILE A 219 -6.42 18.60 -21.39
N ILE A 220 -7.18 17.65 -21.94
CA ILE A 220 -6.80 16.25 -21.94
C ILE A 220 -5.74 16.04 -23.02
N THR A 221 -4.64 15.41 -22.65
CA THR A 221 -3.56 15.05 -23.59
C THR A 221 -3.21 13.58 -23.43
N GLU A 222 -2.79 12.95 -24.52
CA GLU A 222 -2.23 11.60 -24.48
C GLU A 222 -0.73 11.70 -24.21
N LYS A 223 -0.28 11.06 -23.12
CA LYS A 223 1.15 11.02 -22.75
C LYS A 223 1.60 9.60 -22.41
N MET A 224 2.87 9.33 -22.67
CA MET A 224 3.53 8.09 -22.25
C MET A 224 3.84 8.20 -20.76
N ILE A 225 3.04 7.53 -19.93
CA ILE A 225 3.13 7.62 -18.47
C ILE A 225 3.17 6.26 -17.79
N ARG A 226 3.71 6.24 -16.60
CA ARG A 226 3.61 5.13 -15.62
C ARG A 226 3.43 5.65 -14.20
N PHE A 227 3.24 4.73 -13.27
CA PHE A 227 3.20 5.03 -11.84
C PHE A 227 4.40 4.40 -11.12
N ARG A 228 5.05 5.12 -10.20
CA ARG A 228 6.08 4.54 -9.30
C ARG A 228 5.45 3.84 -8.09
N THR A 229 4.32 4.37 -7.63
CA THR A 229 3.53 3.80 -6.53
C THR A 229 2.07 3.80 -6.90
N LEU A 230 1.30 2.84 -6.38
CA LEU A 230 -0.14 2.78 -6.58
C LEU A 230 -0.87 3.06 -5.28
N GLY A 231 -1.87 3.90 -5.35
CA GLY A 231 -2.72 4.30 -4.24
C GLY A 231 -4.17 4.44 -4.67
N CYS A 232 -4.85 5.45 -4.15
CA CYS A 232 -6.19 5.82 -4.63
C CYS A 232 -6.07 6.75 -5.84
N TRP A 233 -6.89 6.54 -6.84
CA TRP A 233 -7.15 7.49 -7.89
C TRP A 233 -8.08 8.59 -7.35
N PRO A 234 -7.89 9.88 -7.61
CA PRO A 234 -6.81 10.51 -8.37
C PRO A 234 -5.61 10.98 -7.53
N LEU A 235 -5.47 10.50 -6.30
CA LEU A 235 -4.46 10.96 -5.33
C LEU A 235 -3.05 10.44 -5.61
N THR A 236 -2.91 9.60 -6.62
CA THR A 236 -1.64 9.02 -7.06
C THR A 236 -1.25 9.63 -8.40
N ASN A 237 -0.11 10.30 -8.43
CA ASN A 237 0.37 11.01 -9.60
C ASN A 237 1.09 10.08 -10.55
N ALA A 238 0.89 10.30 -11.85
CA ALA A 238 1.66 9.68 -12.91
C ALA A 238 2.98 10.43 -13.13
N ILE A 239 3.95 9.75 -13.73
CA ILE A 239 5.19 10.33 -14.24
C ILE A 239 5.33 10.01 -15.72
N GLU A 240 5.90 10.93 -16.50
CA GLU A 240 6.30 10.63 -17.87
C GLU A 240 7.48 9.66 -17.85
N SER A 241 7.43 8.63 -18.67
CA SER A 241 8.44 7.57 -18.70
C SER A 241 8.32 6.75 -19.99
N GLU A 242 9.46 6.19 -20.40
CA GLU A 242 9.56 5.25 -21.52
C GLU A 242 9.74 3.78 -21.07
N ALA A 243 9.74 3.52 -19.75
CA ALA A 243 9.99 2.20 -19.17
C ALA A 243 8.77 1.28 -19.36
N LYS A 244 8.82 0.41 -20.37
CA LYS A 244 7.73 -0.49 -20.75
C LYS A 244 7.79 -1.88 -20.13
N ASN A 245 8.85 -2.19 -19.42
CA ASN A 245 9.07 -3.48 -18.76
C ASN A 245 9.88 -3.33 -17.48
N VAL A 246 10.01 -4.41 -16.72
CA VAL A 246 10.72 -4.41 -15.42
C VAL A 246 12.17 -3.97 -15.55
N GLN A 247 12.87 -4.39 -16.60
CA GLN A 247 14.28 -4.03 -16.82
C GLN A 247 14.47 -2.53 -17.01
N ASP A 248 13.58 -1.90 -17.76
CA ASP A 248 13.63 -0.45 -17.98
C ASP A 248 13.27 0.32 -16.71
N VAL A 249 12.31 -0.16 -15.93
CA VAL A 249 12.00 0.40 -14.62
C VAL A 249 13.20 0.31 -13.66
N ILE A 250 13.95 -0.81 -13.66
CA ILE A 250 15.18 -0.96 -12.88
C ILE A 250 16.22 0.10 -13.30
N LYS A 251 16.44 0.28 -14.62
CA LYS A 251 17.37 1.31 -15.12
C LYS A 251 16.98 2.71 -14.67
N GLU A 252 15.70 3.08 -14.77
CA GLU A 252 15.21 4.36 -14.26
C GLU A 252 15.41 4.49 -12.75
N THR A 253 15.12 3.45 -11.98
CA THR A 253 15.26 3.45 -10.51
C THR A 253 16.71 3.67 -10.09
N LEU A 254 17.70 3.15 -10.82
CA LEU A 254 19.13 3.36 -10.56
C LEU A 254 19.56 4.83 -10.72
N ILE A 255 18.90 5.58 -11.59
CA ILE A 255 19.25 6.98 -11.89
C ILE A 255 18.52 7.95 -10.95
N VAL A 256 17.34 7.58 -10.48
CA VAL A 256 16.49 8.47 -9.68
C VAL A 256 17.05 8.61 -8.26
N LYS A 257 17.25 9.86 -7.83
CA LYS A 257 17.75 10.20 -6.48
C LYS A 257 16.63 10.52 -5.47
N THR A 258 15.38 10.51 -5.91
CA THR A 258 14.23 10.91 -5.09
C THR A 258 13.41 9.70 -4.65
N SER A 259 12.85 9.76 -3.43
CA SER A 259 11.93 8.74 -2.95
C SER A 259 10.75 8.53 -3.91
N GLU A 260 10.29 7.30 -4.03
CA GLU A 260 9.11 6.93 -4.83
C GLU A 260 7.81 7.63 -4.39
N ARG A 261 7.77 8.15 -3.16
CA ARG A 261 6.62 8.84 -2.60
C ARG A 261 6.58 10.33 -2.92
N ILE A 262 7.66 10.90 -3.43
CA ILE A 262 7.65 12.30 -3.89
C ILE A 262 6.64 12.45 -5.02
N GLY A 263 5.72 13.39 -4.85
CA GLY A 263 4.63 13.62 -5.82
C GLY A 263 3.27 13.10 -5.38
N ARG A 264 3.16 12.36 -4.27
CA ARG A 264 1.84 12.04 -3.72
C ARG A 264 1.22 13.27 -3.09
N THR A 265 0.04 13.66 -3.53
CA THR A 265 -0.71 14.83 -3.00
C THR A 265 -0.87 14.76 -1.48
N ILE A 266 -1.02 13.57 -0.93
CA ILE A 266 -1.21 13.34 0.50
C ILE A 266 0.04 13.63 1.36
N ASP A 267 1.24 13.62 0.77
CA ASP A 267 2.50 13.81 1.50
C ASP A 267 2.93 15.29 1.55
N TYR A 268 2.29 16.17 0.77
CA TYR A 268 2.54 17.62 0.77
C TYR A 268 1.81 18.38 1.89
N ASP A 269 0.79 17.80 2.50
CA ASP A 269 0.05 18.45 3.58
C ASP A 269 0.82 18.35 4.90
N GLN A 270 1.45 19.47 5.35
CA GLN A 270 2.27 19.51 6.57
C GLN A 270 1.52 19.08 7.84
N LYS A 271 0.18 19.25 7.89
CA LYS A 271 -0.67 18.78 9.00
C LYS A 271 -0.90 17.27 8.98
N SER A 272 -0.58 16.61 7.89
CA SER A 272 -0.80 15.18 7.68
C SER A 272 0.50 14.40 7.56
N SER A 273 1.55 14.78 8.30
CA SER A 273 2.78 14.00 8.29
C SER A 273 2.50 12.52 8.57
N MET A 274 3.21 11.62 7.89
CA MET A 274 3.00 10.18 8.06
C MET A 274 3.20 9.72 9.51
N GLU A 275 4.06 10.40 10.29
CA GLU A 275 4.22 10.11 11.71
C GLU A 275 2.94 10.43 12.50
N PHE A 276 2.30 11.56 12.21
CA PHE A 276 1.01 11.92 12.82
C PHE A 276 -0.08 10.91 12.45
N LYS A 277 -0.16 10.53 11.18
CA LYS A 277 -1.13 9.52 10.71
C LYS A 277 -0.95 8.15 11.36
N LYS A 278 0.30 7.72 11.58
CA LYS A 278 0.60 6.48 12.32
C LYS A 278 0.12 6.54 13.77
N ARG A 279 0.29 7.69 14.43
CA ARG A 279 -0.25 7.90 15.79
C ARG A 279 -1.77 7.82 15.82
N GLN A 280 -2.44 8.12 14.71
CA GLN A 280 -3.90 7.95 14.56
C GLN A 280 -4.31 6.53 14.13
N GLY A 281 -3.37 5.62 13.92
CA GLY A 281 -3.64 4.24 13.52
C GLY A 281 -3.51 3.97 12.02
N TYR A 282 -2.96 4.91 11.24
CA TYR A 282 -2.63 4.65 9.84
C TYR A 282 -1.55 3.57 9.73
N PHE A 283 -1.61 2.86 8.62
CA PHE A 283 -0.70 1.77 8.27
C PHE A 283 0.55 2.26 7.52
#